data_243911e5019090b601e50684fc6707eb
#
_entry.id   243911e5019090b601e50684fc6707eb
#
_cell.length_a   1.000
_cell.length_b   1.000
_cell.length_c   1.000
_cell.angle_alpha   90.00
_cell.angle_beta   90.00
_cell.angle_gamma   90.00
#
_symmetry.space_group_name_H-M   'P 1'
#
loop_
_entity.id
_entity.type
_entity.pdbx_description
1 polymer ?
#
loop_
_entity_poly.entity_id
_entity_poly.type
_entity_poly.pdbx_seq_one_letter_code
_entity_poly.pdbx_strand_id
1 'polypeptide(L)'
;MYDTVLYEEVPTIDDTVKQIIIDSIKKKAQDMLSLSSLISNICKNAEVPVILMIDEVDQASDHKVFIDFLGMLRSKFLKRSTRPTFQSVILAGVYDIKNLKHRIREDHEHQMNSPWNIAADFSVDMSFTRDDIASMLDEYEKDYKCTMEVKKIAELIYEYTSGYPYLVSKICKLIDERCDQNWTKQGVLAVSYTHLTL
;
A
#
# COMPACT_ATOMS: atom_id res chain seq x y z
N MET A 1 -16.75 -4.69 8.12
CA MET A 1 -17.64 -4.04 7.14
C MET A 1 -16.82 -3.55 5.93
N TYR A 2 -15.87 -4.40 5.47
CA TYR A 2 -14.99 -4.08 4.33
C TYR A 2 -15.18 -5.03 3.14
N ASP A 3 -16.10 -5.99 3.25
CA ASP A 3 -15.91 -7.23 2.49
C ASP A 3 -16.85 -7.40 1.30
N THR A 4 -17.84 -6.58 1.12
CA THR A 4 -18.90 -6.89 0.12
C THR A 4 -18.91 -5.96 -1.08
N VAL A 5 -18.43 -4.74 -0.96
CA VAL A 5 -18.57 -3.71 -2.01
C VAL A 5 -17.59 -3.90 -3.17
N LEU A 6 -16.38 -4.42 -2.88
CA LEU A 6 -15.31 -4.54 -3.89
C LEU A 6 -15.53 -5.66 -4.93
N TYR A 7 -16.35 -6.66 -4.63
CA TYR A 7 -16.52 -7.83 -5.52
C TYR A 7 -17.62 -7.67 -6.56
N GLU A 8 -18.56 -6.77 -6.34
CA GLU A 8 -19.67 -6.57 -7.29
C GLU A 8 -19.30 -5.67 -8.46
N GLU A 9 -18.26 -4.84 -8.29
CA GLU A 9 -17.88 -3.82 -9.28
C GLU A 9 -16.68 -4.22 -10.19
N VAL A 10 -16.02 -5.36 -9.96
CA VAL A 10 -14.90 -5.80 -10.81
C VAL A 10 -15.39 -6.75 -11.90
N PRO A 11 -15.59 -6.28 -13.13
CA PRO A 11 -16.21 -7.06 -14.21
C PRO A 11 -15.32 -8.18 -14.77
N THR A 12 -14.08 -8.32 -14.27
CA THR A 12 -13.06 -9.24 -14.83
C THR A 12 -12.77 -10.47 -13.98
N ILE A 13 -13.46 -10.67 -12.85
CA ILE A 13 -13.29 -11.86 -12.03
C ILE A 13 -14.25 -12.94 -12.54
N ASP A 14 -13.69 -14.12 -12.88
CA ASP A 14 -14.47 -15.31 -13.22
C ASP A 14 -15.54 -15.61 -12.15
N ASP A 15 -16.75 -15.91 -12.59
CA ASP A 15 -17.90 -16.16 -11.69
C ASP A 15 -17.63 -17.31 -10.72
N THR A 16 -16.86 -18.31 -11.13
CA THR A 16 -16.46 -19.42 -10.27
C THR A 16 -15.57 -18.97 -9.14
N VAL A 17 -14.57 -18.11 -9.43
CA VAL A 17 -13.68 -17.52 -8.42
C VAL A 17 -14.46 -16.59 -7.50
N LYS A 18 -15.36 -15.77 -8.06
CA LYS A 18 -16.25 -14.88 -7.30
C LYS A 18 -17.10 -15.69 -6.30
N GLN A 19 -17.69 -16.80 -6.72
CA GLN A 19 -18.48 -17.66 -5.86
C GLN A 19 -17.65 -18.31 -4.74
N ILE A 20 -16.43 -18.77 -5.05
CA ILE A 20 -15.50 -19.32 -4.06
C ILE A 20 -15.17 -18.29 -2.97
N ILE A 21 -14.92 -17.03 -3.36
CA ILE A 21 -14.62 -15.96 -2.44
C ILE A 21 -15.85 -15.68 -1.55
N ILE A 22 -17.04 -15.53 -2.13
CA ILE A 22 -18.28 -15.28 -1.39
C ILE A 22 -18.57 -16.40 -0.39
N ASP A 23 -18.44 -17.65 -0.78
CA ASP A 23 -18.69 -18.80 0.10
C ASP A 23 -17.66 -18.89 1.22
N SER A 24 -16.44 -18.44 0.96
CA SER A 24 -15.36 -18.43 1.95
C SER A 24 -15.53 -17.30 2.96
N ILE A 25 -16.02 -16.14 2.55
CA ILE A 25 -16.40 -15.03 3.45
C ILE A 25 -17.51 -15.49 4.40
N LYS A 26 -18.53 -16.20 3.88
CA LYS A 26 -19.62 -16.75 4.71
C LYS A 26 -19.13 -17.76 5.73
N LYS A 27 -18.15 -18.60 5.38
CA LYS A 27 -17.61 -19.66 6.25
C LYS A 27 -16.58 -19.16 7.26
N LYS A 28 -16.02 -17.97 7.09
CA LYS A 28 -14.88 -17.38 7.84
C LYS A 28 -13.72 -18.37 7.98
N ALA A 29 -12.58 -18.07 7.39
CA ALA A 29 -11.37 -18.85 7.63
C ALA A 29 -11.04 -18.80 9.13
N GLN A 30 -11.10 -19.94 9.81
CA GLN A 30 -10.93 -20.02 11.27
C GLN A 30 -9.48 -20.25 11.67
N ASP A 31 -8.64 -20.70 10.73
CA ASP A 31 -7.24 -21.03 10.97
C ASP A 31 -6.38 -20.83 9.72
N MET A 32 -5.06 -20.94 9.88
CA MET A 32 -4.09 -20.81 8.82
C MET A 32 -4.24 -21.88 7.73
N LEU A 33 -4.71 -23.07 8.09
CA LEU A 33 -4.89 -24.18 7.16
C LEU A 33 -6.07 -23.90 6.22
N SER A 34 -7.18 -23.42 6.74
CA SER A 34 -8.36 -23.04 5.96
C SER A 34 -8.05 -21.87 5.02
N LEU A 35 -7.29 -20.86 5.48
CA LEU A 35 -6.81 -19.76 4.64
C LEU A 35 -5.88 -20.27 3.52
N SER A 36 -4.95 -21.14 3.87
CA SER A 36 -4.06 -21.78 2.88
C SER A 36 -4.84 -22.55 1.80
N SER A 37 -5.86 -23.29 2.22
CA SER A 37 -6.72 -24.05 1.31
C SER A 37 -7.55 -23.14 0.41
N LEU A 38 -8.07 -22.05 0.94
CA LEU A 38 -8.78 -21.03 0.19
C LEU A 38 -7.91 -20.43 -0.92
N ILE A 39 -6.70 -19.96 -0.59
CA ILE A 39 -5.75 -19.40 -1.56
C ILE A 39 -5.48 -20.44 -2.68
N SER A 40 -5.25 -21.70 -2.33
CA SER A 40 -5.02 -22.73 -3.34
C SER A 40 -6.25 -22.97 -4.22
N ASN A 41 -7.44 -22.91 -3.64
CA ASN A 41 -8.68 -23.12 -4.39
C ASN A 41 -8.96 -21.97 -5.36
N ILE A 42 -8.74 -20.74 -4.93
CA ILE A 42 -8.83 -19.56 -5.81
C ILE A 42 -7.84 -19.70 -6.97
N CYS A 43 -6.56 -19.95 -6.67
CA CYS A 43 -5.53 -20.07 -7.71
C CYS A 43 -5.73 -21.26 -8.66
N LYS A 44 -6.38 -22.32 -8.20
CA LYS A 44 -6.68 -23.50 -9.04
C LYS A 44 -7.79 -23.22 -10.05
N ASN A 45 -8.77 -22.39 -9.68
CA ASN A 45 -9.94 -22.11 -10.51
C ASN A 45 -9.83 -20.79 -11.27
N ALA A 46 -8.80 -19.97 -11.01
CA ALA A 46 -8.56 -18.77 -11.78
C ALA A 46 -7.98 -19.10 -13.15
N GLU A 47 -8.54 -18.50 -14.20
CA GLU A 47 -8.06 -18.62 -15.58
C GLU A 47 -6.78 -17.82 -15.84
N VAL A 48 -6.50 -16.85 -14.98
CA VAL A 48 -5.33 -15.96 -15.08
C VAL A 48 -4.45 -16.08 -13.85
N PRO A 49 -3.14 -15.73 -13.94
CA PRO A 49 -2.25 -15.73 -12.79
C PRO A 49 -2.76 -14.80 -11.67
N VAL A 50 -2.80 -15.32 -10.45
CA VAL A 50 -3.23 -14.58 -9.26
C VAL A 50 -2.02 -13.88 -8.63
N ILE A 51 -2.13 -12.61 -8.34
CA ILE A 51 -1.16 -11.82 -7.57
C ILE A 51 -1.81 -11.46 -6.24
N LEU A 52 -1.12 -11.75 -5.14
CA LEU A 52 -1.54 -11.33 -3.81
C LEU A 52 -0.92 -9.97 -3.49
N MET A 53 -1.76 -9.00 -3.14
CA MET A 53 -1.32 -7.69 -2.67
C MET A 53 -1.76 -7.54 -1.21
N ILE A 54 -0.81 -7.29 -0.32
CA ILE A 54 -1.06 -7.17 1.12
C ILE A 54 -0.48 -5.83 1.57
N ASP A 55 -1.35 -4.95 2.01
CA ASP A 55 -0.99 -3.64 2.50
C ASP A 55 -0.89 -3.61 4.03
N GLU A 56 -0.21 -2.59 4.56
CA GLU A 56 -0.01 -2.36 6.00
C GLU A 56 0.59 -3.56 6.74
N VAL A 57 1.49 -4.29 6.10
CA VAL A 57 2.09 -5.51 6.67
C VAL A 57 2.87 -5.28 7.96
N ASP A 58 3.32 -4.06 8.19
CA ASP A 58 4.04 -3.65 9.39
C ASP A 58 3.15 -3.55 10.63
N GLN A 59 1.85 -3.28 10.49
CA GLN A 59 0.91 -3.27 11.63
C GLN A 59 0.74 -4.65 12.26
N ALA A 60 0.89 -5.71 11.48
CA ALA A 60 0.78 -7.09 11.93
C ALA A 60 2.12 -7.72 12.33
N SER A 61 3.22 -6.97 12.19
CA SER A 61 4.59 -7.48 12.26
C SER A 61 5.00 -8.07 13.61
N ASP A 62 4.39 -7.61 14.70
CA ASP A 62 4.71 -8.06 16.06
C ASP A 62 3.93 -9.33 16.46
N HIS A 63 3.12 -9.88 15.56
CA HIS A 63 2.31 -11.06 15.86
C HIS A 63 2.89 -12.33 15.25
N LYS A 64 3.09 -13.36 16.09
CA LYS A 64 3.51 -14.69 15.65
C LYS A 64 2.64 -15.24 14.49
N VAL A 65 1.34 -14.98 14.53
CA VAL A 65 0.39 -15.40 13.50
C VAL A 65 0.77 -14.82 12.13
N PHE A 66 1.26 -13.58 12.09
CA PHE A 66 1.69 -12.97 10.84
C PHE A 66 2.96 -13.63 10.29
N ILE A 67 3.91 -13.97 11.15
CA ILE A 67 5.13 -14.70 10.74
C ILE A 67 4.76 -16.08 10.18
N ASP A 68 3.84 -16.78 10.83
CA ASP A 68 3.35 -18.07 10.36
C ASP A 68 2.63 -17.94 9.01
N PHE A 69 1.84 -16.87 8.83
CA PHE A 69 1.21 -16.53 7.56
C PHE A 69 2.24 -16.29 6.46
N LEU A 70 3.26 -15.49 6.73
CA LEU A 70 4.34 -15.26 5.79
C LEU A 70 5.10 -16.55 5.46
N GLY A 71 5.35 -17.40 6.44
CA GLY A 71 5.93 -18.74 6.25
C GLY A 71 5.09 -19.63 5.34
N MET A 72 3.78 -19.58 5.51
CA MET A 72 2.82 -20.29 4.65
C MET A 72 2.88 -19.78 3.21
N LEU A 73 2.87 -18.46 2.99
CA LEU A 73 2.99 -17.85 1.65
C LEU A 73 4.30 -18.28 0.97
N ARG A 74 5.43 -18.22 1.70
CA ARG A 74 6.72 -18.70 1.19
C ARG A 74 6.67 -20.16 0.78
N SER A 75 6.13 -21.03 1.63
CA SER A 75 6.02 -22.46 1.34
C SER A 75 5.19 -22.71 0.08
N LYS A 76 4.10 -21.97 -0.12
CA LYS A 76 3.29 -22.06 -1.34
C LYS A 76 4.08 -21.60 -2.56
N PHE A 77 4.73 -20.46 -2.49
CA PHE A 77 5.51 -19.91 -3.59
C PHE A 77 6.62 -20.87 -4.05
N LEU A 78 7.34 -21.48 -3.12
CA LEU A 78 8.38 -22.45 -3.45
C LEU A 78 7.85 -23.73 -4.12
N LYS A 79 6.59 -24.08 -3.88
CA LYS A 79 5.92 -25.26 -4.47
C LYS A 79 5.09 -24.92 -5.72
N ARG A 80 5.19 -23.69 -6.25
CA ARG A 80 4.36 -23.22 -7.38
C ARG A 80 4.51 -24.03 -8.66
N SER A 81 5.64 -24.71 -8.87
CA SER A 81 5.86 -25.59 -10.02
C SER A 81 5.07 -26.90 -9.96
N THR A 82 4.62 -27.31 -8.76
CA THR A 82 3.98 -28.62 -8.55
C THR A 82 2.56 -28.51 -8.02
N ARG A 83 2.15 -27.34 -7.53
CA ARG A 83 0.83 -27.11 -6.93
C ARG A 83 0.27 -25.75 -7.36
N PRO A 84 -1.04 -25.66 -7.63
CA PRO A 84 -1.70 -24.39 -7.90
C PRO A 84 -1.49 -23.41 -6.75
N THR A 85 -0.94 -22.24 -7.07
CA THR A 85 -0.75 -21.14 -6.13
C THR A 85 -0.60 -19.83 -6.90
N PHE A 86 -0.47 -18.73 -6.18
CA PHE A 86 -0.30 -17.40 -6.75
C PHE A 86 1.02 -17.25 -7.53
N GLN A 87 1.03 -16.35 -8.49
CA GLN A 87 2.21 -15.99 -9.29
C GLN A 87 3.24 -15.24 -8.45
N SER A 88 2.79 -14.24 -7.69
CA SER A 88 3.64 -13.41 -6.85
C SER A 88 2.87 -12.86 -5.65
N VAL A 89 3.61 -12.35 -4.68
CA VAL A 89 3.08 -11.60 -3.54
C VAL A 89 3.75 -10.23 -3.52
N ILE A 90 2.97 -9.18 -3.41
CA ILE A 90 3.43 -7.82 -3.20
C ILE A 90 3.05 -7.45 -1.76
N LEU A 91 4.04 -7.04 -0.99
CA LEU A 91 3.86 -6.59 0.39
C LEU A 91 4.17 -5.11 0.46
N ALA A 92 3.23 -4.32 0.94
CA ALA A 92 3.40 -2.89 1.17
C ALA A 92 3.35 -2.58 2.66
N GLY A 93 4.17 -1.65 3.11
CA GLY A 93 4.24 -1.21 4.50
C GLY A 93 5.29 -0.12 4.66
N VAL A 94 5.29 0.53 5.82
CA VAL A 94 6.19 1.65 6.13
C VAL A 94 7.62 1.17 6.41
N TYR A 95 7.76 -0.04 6.98
CA TYR A 95 9.06 -0.58 7.37
C TYR A 95 9.48 -1.72 6.47
N ASP A 96 10.80 -1.80 6.20
CA ASP A 96 11.37 -2.94 5.50
C ASP A 96 11.13 -4.25 6.27
N ILE A 97 10.42 -5.17 5.64
CA ILE A 97 10.09 -6.48 6.20
C ILE A 97 11.36 -7.29 6.56
N LYS A 98 12.48 -7.01 5.90
CA LYS A 98 13.77 -7.60 6.24
C LYS A 98 14.24 -7.20 7.65
N ASN A 99 13.87 -6.01 8.12
CA ASN A 99 14.21 -5.49 9.44
C ASN A 99 13.24 -5.93 10.56
N LEU A 100 12.14 -6.53 10.21
CA LEU A 100 11.17 -7.11 11.16
C LEU A 100 11.79 -8.15 12.10
N LYS A 101 12.92 -8.75 11.71
CA LYS A 101 13.64 -9.75 12.49
C LYS A 101 14.21 -9.25 13.81
N HIS A 102 14.61 -8.00 13.89
CA HIS A 102 15.30 -7.48 15.07
C HIS A 102 14.39 -7.26 16.27
N ARG A 103 13.09 -7.02 16.05
CA ARG A 103 12.13 -6.79 17.15
C ARG A 103 11.59 -8.05 17.82
N ILE A 104 11.63 -9.19 17.13
CA ILE A 104 10.99 -10.44 17.60
C ILE A 104 12.01 -11.42 18.22
N ARG A 105 13.32 -11.11 18.14
CA ARG A 105 14.40 -12.07 18.48
C ARG A 105 15.07 -11.91 19.83
N GLU A 106 14.56 -11.12 20.75
CA GLU A 106 15.19 -11.03 22.06
C GLU A 106 15.01 -12.31 22.93
N ASP A 107 14.12 -13.24 22.59
CA ASP A 107 13.81 -14.36 23.48
C ASP A 107 14.12 -15.78 23.00
N HIS A 108 14.52 -16.03 21.76
CA HIS A 108 14.86 -17.41 21.35
C HIS A 108 16.02 -17.47 20.36
N GLU A 109 17.16 -17.89 20.85
CA GLU A 109 18.31 -18.37 20.08
C GLU A 109 17.95 -19.59 19.21
N HIS A 110 18.59 -19.62 18.04
CA HIS A 110 18.76 -20.72 17.08
C HIS A 110 17.75 -20.91 15.94
N GLN A 111 18.31 -20.63 14.76
CA GLN A 111 18.03 -21.31 13.49
C GLN A 111 16.62 -21.19 12.89
N MET A 112 16.24 -20.02 12.45
CA MET A 112 15.37 -19.98 11.27
C MET A 112 15.84 -18.89 10.31
N ASN A 113 16.25 -19.31 9.12
CA ASN A 113 16.43 -18.42 7.99
C ASN A 113 15.15 -17.60 7.81
N SER A 114 15.32 -16.29 7.62
CA SER A 114 14.19 -15.41 7.37
C SER A 114 13.27 -16.02 6.33
N PRO A 115 11.96 -16.05 6.57
CA PRO A 115 11.01 -16.45 5.53
C PRO A 115 11.11 -15.59 4.26
N TRP A 116 11.83 -14.47 4.31
CA TRP A 116 11.89 -13.44 3.27
C TRP A 116 13.24 -13.29 2.57
N ASN A 117 14.18 -14.18 2.76
CA ASN A 117 15.40 -14.17 1.97
C ASN A 117 15.19 -14.38 0.46
N ILE A 118 13.96 -14.70 0.05
CA ILE A 118 13.53 -14.82 -1.35
C ILE A 118 12.83 -13.56 -1.87
N ALA A 119 12.59 -12.57 -1.03
CA ALA A 119 11.97 -11.32 -1.45
C ALA A 119 12.95 -10.51 -2.31
N ALA A 120 12.50 -10.08 -3.47
CA ALA A 120 13.16 -9.05 -4.26
C ALA A 120 12.77 -7.68 -3.73
N ASP A 121 13.71 -6.75 -3.73
CA ASP A 121 13.40 -5.35 -3.44
C ASP A 121 12.62 -4.77 -4.62
N PHE A 122 11.52 -4.13 -4.31
CA PHE A 122 10.71 -3.39 -5.26
C PHE A 122 10.84 -1.91 -4.91
N SER A 123 11.82 -1.27 -5.51
CA SER A 123 12.07 0.16 -5.31
C SER A 123 11.35 0.93 -6.40
N VAL A 124 10.25 1.59 -6.03
CA VAL A 124 9.55 2.54 -6.88
C VAL A 124 9.62 3.89 -6.19
N ASP A 125 10.12 4.89 -6.91
CA ASP A 125 10.01 6.27 -6.45
C ASP A 125 8.55 6.73 -6.61
N MET A 126 7.88 6.93 -5.49
CA MET A 126 6.49 7.39 -5.42
C MET A 126 6.41 8.90 -5.22
N SER A 127 7.53 9.60 -5.27
CA SER A 127 7.57 11.06 -5.13
C SER A 127 6.95 11.74 -6.35
N PHE A 128 6.15 12.76 -6.11
CA PHE A 128 5.63 13.61 -7.18
C PHE A 128 6.75 14.45 -7.80
N THR A 129 6.74 14.54 -9.11
CA THR A 129 7.55 15.53 -9.83
C THR A 129 6.94 16.92 -9.70
N ARG A 130 7.69 17.96 -10.12
CA ARG A 130 7.14 19.32 -10.21
C ARG A 130 5.94 19.41 -11.15
N ASP A 131 5.97 18.63 -12.23
CA ASP A 131 4.89 18.60 -13.21
C ASP A 131 3.65 17.88 -12.67
N ASP A 132 3.82 16.83 -11.86
CA ASP A 132 2.69 16.15 -11.19
C ASP A 132 2.00 17.11 -10.21
N ILE A 133 2.78 17.85 -9.40
CA ILE A 133 2.24 18.85 -8.48
C ILE A 133 1.53 19.96 -9.28
N ALA A 134 2.12 20.43 -10.38
CA ALA A 134 1.51 21.45 -11.21
C ALA A 134 0.18 20.96 -11.81
N SER A 135 0.13 19.73 -12.32
CA SER A 135 -1.10 19.12 -12.85
C SER A 135 -2.22 19.04 -11.78
N MET A 136 -1.86 18.65 -10.55
CA MET A 136 -2.80 18.61 -9.43
C MET A 136 -3.33 20.01 -9.08
N LEU A 137 -2.47 21.02 -9.08
CA LEU A 137 -2.86 22.41 -8.82
C LEU A 137 -3.69 23.02 -9.97
N ASP A 138 -3.41 22.67 -11.22
CA ASP A 138 -4.22 23.06 -12.39
C ASP A 138 -5.66 22.54 -12.29
N GLU A 139 -5.85 21.30 -11.80
CA GLU A 139 -7.18 20.75 -11.57
C GLU A 139 -7.88 21.48 -10.41
N TYR A 140 -7.18 21.74 -9.31
CA TYR A 140 -7.71 22.50 -8.19
C TYR A 140 -8.15 23.92 -8.64
N GLU A 141 -7.33 24.62 -9.44
CA GLU A 141 -7.64 25.97 -9.94
C GLU A 141 -8.94 25.98 -10.77
N LYS A 142 -9.17 24.95 -11.59
CA LYS A 142 -10.39 24.80 -12.40
C LYS A 142 -11.62 24.57 -11.52
N ASP A 143 -11.49 23.70 -10.52
CA ASP A 143 -12.61 23.30 -9.67
C ASP A 143 -13.06 24.44 -8.73
N TYR A 144 -12.10 25.14 -8.15
CA TYR A 144 -12.36 26.22 -7.18
C TYR A 144 -12.39 27.63 -7.83
N LYS A 145 -12.10 27.74 -9.14
CA LYS A 145 -12.09 29.00 -9.91
C LYS A 145 -11.20 30.07 -9.24
N CYS A 146 -10.13 29.65 -8.60
CA CYS A 146 -9.12 30.54 -8.05
C CYS A 146 -8.07 30.85 -9.13
N THR A 147 -7.23 31.85 -8.89
CA THR A 147 -6.13 32.20 -9.81
C THR A 147 -4.82 32.06 -9.06
N MET A 148 -3.90 31.25 -9.60
CA MET A 148 -2.56 31.09 -9.03
C MET A 148 -1.49 30.96 -10.12
N GLU A 149 -0.24 31.27 -9.78
CA GLU A 149 0.91 30.98 -10.64
C GLU A 149 1.32 29.51 -10.47
N VAL A 150 0.51 28.59 -11.02
CA VAL A 150 0.59 27.15 -10.79
C VAL A 150 2.02 26.60 -10.81
N LYS A 151 2.81 26.90 -11.84
CA LYS A 151 4.18 26.38 -11.98
C LYS A 151 5.10 26.86 -10.84
N LYS A 152 4.97 28.14 -10.47
CA LYS A 152 5.80 28.70 -9.39
C LYS A 152 5.42 28.11 -8.03
N ILE A 153 4.13 27.92 -7.79
CA ILE A 153 3.65 27.32 -6.54
C ILE A 153 4.04 25.84 -6.47
N ALA A 154 3.91 25.09 -7.58
CA ALA A 154 4.34 23.71 -7.65
C ALA A 154 5.85 23.54 -7.39
N GLU A 155 6.67 24.40 -7.98
CA GLU A 155 8.12 24.41 -7.74
C GLU A 155 8.44 24.67 -6.26
N LEU A 156 7.79 25.65 -5.67
CA LEU A 156 7.99 26.00 -4.27
C LEU A 156 7.54 24.86 -3.31
N ILE A 157 6.39 24.24 -3.57
CA ILE A 157 5.94 23.08 -2.79
C ILE A 157 6.95 21.93 -2.94
N TYR A 158 7.46 21.69 -4.15
CA TYR A 158 8.47 20.66 -4.38
C TYR A 158 9.76 20.93 -3.59
N GLU A 159 10.23 22.17 -3.53
CA GLU A 159 11.43 22.55 -2.75
C GLU A 159 11.31 22.18 -1.27
N TYR A 160 10.12 22.31 -0.67
CA TYR A 160 9.89 21.97 0.74
C TYR A 160 9.57 20.50 1.01
N THR A 161 9.11 19.77 0.00
CA THR A 161 8.59 18.41 0.18
C THR A 161 9.41 17.35 -0.50
N SER A 162 10.30 17.74 -1.43
CA SER A 162 10.97 16.83 -2.37
C SER A 162 9.99 15.91 -3.10
N GLY A 163 8.74 16.38 -3.28
CA GLY A 163 7.67 15.60 -3.90
C GLY A 163 7.05 14.53 -3.01
N TYR A 164 7.39 14.45 -1.72
CA TYR A 164 6.80 13.43 -0.84
C TYR A 164 5.28 13.60 -0.74
N PRO A 165 4.46 12.62 -1.22
CA PRO A 165 3.02 12.82 -1.47
C PRO A 165 2.23 13.31 -0.26
N TYR A 166 2.53 12.78 0.94
CA TYR A 166 1.88 13.21 2.17
C TYR A 166 2.16 14.69 2.49
N LEU A 167 3.41 15.14 2.32
CA LEU A 167 3.78 16.52 2.61
C LEU A 167 3.19 17.47 1.58
N VAL A 168 3.18 17.09 0.30
CA VAL A 168 2.52 17.86 -0.77
C VAL A 168 1.05 18.04 -0.45
N SER A 169 0.33 16.95 -0.19
CA SER A 169 -1.09 17.00 0.16
C SER A 169 -1.35 17.81 1.43
N LYS A 170 -0.49 17.67 2.44
CA LYS A 170 -0.60 18.40 3.71
C LYS A 170 -0.44 19.90 3.52
N ILE A 171 0.56 20.34 2.74
CA ILE A 171 0.74 21.77 2.43
C ILE A 171 -0.49 22.31 1.71
N CYS A 172 -0.92 21.64 0.64
CA CYS A 172 -2.09 22.07 -0.13
C CYS A 172 -3.34 22.19 0.75
N LYS A 173 -3.61 21.18 1.57
CA LYS A 173 -4.73 21.18 2.50
C LYS A 173 -4.66 22.34 3.52
N LEU A 174 -3.48 22.63 4.05
CA LEU A 174 -3.32 23.71 5.02
C LEU A 174 -3.47 25.09 4.38
N ILE A 175 -3.04 25.28 3.13
CA ILE A 175 -3.27 26.53 2.38
C ILE A 175 -4.77 26.72 2.15
N ASP A 176 -5.46 25.67 1.74
CA ASP A 176 -6.90 25.70 1.48
C ASP A 176 -7.70 25.99 2.76
N GLU A 177 -7.46 25.24 3.85
CA GLU A 177 -8.29 25.29 5.05
C GLU A 177 -7.92 26.40 6.04
N ARG A 178 -6.64 26.85 6.07
CA ARG A 178 -6.14 27.73 7.14
C ARG A 178 -5.51 29.04 6.67
N CYS A 179 -5.24 29.19 5.40
CA CYS A 179 -4.64 30.37 4.82
C CYS A 179 -5.55 31.07 3.81
N ASP A 180 -6.87 30.94 3.97
CA ASP A 180 -7.88 31.55 3.09
C ASP A 180 -7.57 31.35 1.59
N GLN A 181 -7.11 30.17 1.23
CA GLN A 181 -6.72 29.81 -0.15
C GLN A 181 -5.65 30.76 -0.73
N ASN A 182 -4.74 31.21 0.10
CA ASN A 182 -3.66 32.11 -0.32
C ASN A 182 -2.58 31.34 -1.12
N TRP A 183 -2.89 31.06 -2.38
CA TRP A 183 -1.98 30.38 -3.32
C TRP A 183 -0.89 31.30 -3.85
N THR A 184 -0.14 31.89 -2.92
CA THR A 184 1.04 32.72 -3.20
C THR A 184 2.27 32.14 -2.51
N LYS A 185 3.44 32.67 -2.89
CA LYS A 185 4.69 32.32 -2.18
C LYS A 185 4.57 32.51 -0.67
N GLN A 186 3.90 33.57 -0.23
CA GLN A 186 3.74 33.86 1.20
C GLN A 186 2.85 32.81 1.89
N GLY A 187 1.76 32.37 1.25
CA GLY A 187 0.91 31.32 1.80
C GLY A 187 1.65 29.98 1.94
N VAL A 188 2.41 29.57 0.93
CA VAL A 188 3.24 28.36 1.02
C VAL A 188 4.28 28.47 2.13
N LEU A 189 4.97 29.61 2.23
CA LEU A 189 5.96 29.84 3.28
C LEU A 189 5.36 29.80 4.68
N ALA A 190 4.20 30.42 4.88
CA ALA A 190 3.51 30.43 6.17
C ALA A 190 3.20 29.00 6.65
N VAL A 191 2.72 28.14 5.75
CA VAL A 191 2.43 26.73 6.07
C VAL A 191 3.70 25.93 6.30
N SER A 192 4.71 26.10 5.45
CA SER A 192 5.95 25.33 5.52
C SER A 192 6.71 25.57 6.82
N TYR A 193 6.78 26.83 7.26
CA TYR A 193 7.46 27.17 8.52
C TYR A 193 6.71 26.73 9.78
N THR A 194 5.39 26.75 9.76
CA THR A 194 4.60 26.49 10.98
C THR A 194 4.26 25.02 11.18
N HIS A 195 4.30 24.21 10.12
CA HIS A 195 3.77 22.85 10.16
C HIS A 195 4.72 21.76 9.64
N LEU A 196 5.86 22.11 9.04
CA LEU A 196 6.88 21.13 8.60
C LEU A 196 8.13 21.14 9.50
N THR A 197 8.33 22.14 10.35
CA THR A 197 9.34 22.09 11.40
C THR A 197 8.81 21.26 12.56
N LEU A 198 9.14 19.98 12.55
CA LEU A 198 9.08 19.09 13.71
C LEU A 198 10.40 19.12 14.46
#